data_14c76413d8e5229933b5299316c65d64
#
_entry.id   14c76413d8e5229933b5299316c65d64
#
_cell.length_a   1.000
_cell.length_b   1.000
_cell.length_c   1.000
_cell.angle_alpha   90.00
_cell.angle_beta   90.00
_cell.angle_gamma   90.00
#
_symmetry.space_group_name_H-M   'P 1'
#
loop_
_entity.id
_entity.type
_entity.pdbx_description
1 polymer ?
#
loop_
_entity_poly.entity_id
_entity_poly.type
_entity_poly.pdbx_seq_one_letter_code
_entity_poly.pdbx_strand_id
1 'polypeptide(L)'
;SRILYTEESLFAKMDFEAMPALLAAIDTRTGQLLASRDDFESLYQNRHHDFAQHHPTPLRPEEIHYTTREMEQVCVINYTSGSTGNPKGVMLTIGNFSSNVDAITSIFPFEAQERYLSILPLAHIFGLTVDGITPLCTGMHLTILAALPTPTTLKAALCEIRPRLFFAVPLVLSKMIDYTIGEFVQSKSGREKLADYRNHPDFCAALRTIFMAAFGGRCEYILPGGAAIPTQIEELLHAKLQAPFMTGYGMTECAPVISIGLTGAYKLRSCGQILPHYQYRIDSP
;
A
#
# COMPACT_ATOMS: atom_id res chain seq x y z
N SER A 1 -0.47 23.51 4.32
CA SER A 1 0.45 23.43 3.15
C SER A 1 0.46 24.77 2.44
N ARG A 2 1.62 25.15 1.93
CA ARG A 2 1.76 26.38 1.12
C ARG A 2 1.82 26.08 -0.37
N ILE A 3 2.06 24.83 -0.74
CA ILE A 3 2.10 24.36 -2.12
C ILE A 3 1.08 23.23 -2.28
N LEU A 4 0.29 23.30 -3.33
CA LEU A 4 -0.67 22.27 -3.73
C LEU A 4 -0.10 21.50 -4.94
N TYR A 5 0.02 20.19 -4.80
CA TYR A 5 0.24 19.30 -5.94
C TYR A 5 -1.08 18.64 -6.31
N THR A 6 -1.54 18.82 -7.53
CA THR A 6 -2.85 18.34 -8.00
C THR A 6 -2.85 18.12 -9.51
N GLU A 7 -3.86 17.46 -10.02
CA GLU A 7 -4.08 17.41 -11.48
C GLU A 7 -4.83 18.67 -11.94
N GLU A 8 -4.54 19.16 -13.15
CA GLU A 8 -5.18 20.33 -13.75
C GLU A 8 -6.71 20.23 -13.73
N SER A 9 -7.26 19.04 -14.03
CA SER A 9 -8.69 18.76 -14.03
C SER A 9 -9.37 18.91 -12.66
N LEU A 10 -8.63 18.68 -11.58
CA LEU A 10 -9.08 18.90 -10.21
C LEU A 10 -8.89 20.36 -9.81
N PHE A 11 -7.77 20.96 -10.20
CA PHE A 11 -7.47 22.36 -9.92
C PHE A 11 -8.53 23.29 -10.53
N ALA A 12 -9.01 22.99 -11.75
CA ALA A 12 -10.06 23.75 -12.43
C ALA A 12 -11.40 23.84 -11.64
N LYS A 13 -11.59 22.98 -10.63
CA LYS A 13 -12.78 22.99 -9.75
C LYS A 13 -12.54 23.74 -8.43
N MET A 14 -11.34 24.27 -8.23
CA MET A 14 -10.94 24.94 -6.99
C MET A 14 -10.91 26.44 -7.19
N ASP A 15 -11.21 27.18 -6.14
CA ASP A 15 -11.04 28.62 -6.10
C ASP A 15 -9.71 28.94 -5.39
N PHE A 16 -8.66 29.13 -6.19
CA PHE A 16 -7.31 29.43 -5.68
C PHE A 16 -7.28 30.76 -4.90
N GLU A 17 -8.13 31.73 -5.29
CA GLU A 17 -8.19 33.01 -4.59
C GLU A 17 -8.80 32.89 -3.20
N ALA A 18 -9.71 31.95 -3.01
CA ALA A 18 -10.27 31.64 -1.67
C ALA A 18 -9.28 30.91 -0.75
N MET A 19 -8.07 30.59 -1.24
CA MET A 19 -7.03 29.88 -0.48
C MET A 19 -5.76 30.72 -0.28
N PRO A 20 -5.83 31.85 0.47
CA PRO A 20 -4.71 32.81 0.56
C PRO A 20 -3.43 32.24 1.17
N ALA A 21 -3.49 31.11 1.88
CA ALA A 21 -2.33 30.44 2.42
C ALA A 21 -1.53 29.66 1.37
N LEU A 22 -2.11 29.35 0.20
CA LEU A 22 -1.41 28.69 -0.89
C LEU A 22 -0.57 29.70 -1.68
N LEU A 23 0.70 29.37 -1.87
CA LEU A 23 1.62 30.13 -2.73
C LEU A 23 1.58 29.66 -4.17
N ALA A 24 1.34 28.36 -4.38
CA ALA A 24 1.36 27.77 -5.70
C ALA A 24 0.52 26.50 -5.78
N ALA A 25 0.07 26.21 -7.01
CA ALA A 25 -0.45 24.92 -7.43
C ALA A 25 0.39 24.36 -8.58
N ILE A 26 0.78 23.09 -8.50
CA ILE A 26 1.67 22.42 -9.44
C ILE A 26 0.95 21.16 -9.95
N ASP A 27 0.94 20.99 -11.27
CA ASP A 27 0.40 19.77 -11.89
C ASP A 27 1.29 18.56 -11.60
N THR A 28 0.70 17.51 -11.05
CA THR A 28 1.44 16.30 -10.65
C THR A 28 1.96 15.46 -11.80
N ARG A 29 1.39 15.61 -13.02
CA ARG A 29 1.79 14.84 -14.20
C ARG A 29 2.89 15.53 -14.99
N THR A 30 2.79 16.84 -15.13
CA THR A 30 3.69 17.61 -15.99
C THR A 30 4.75 18.38 -15.21
N GLY A 31 4.54 18.58 -13.90
CA GLY A 31 5.36 19.49 -13.10
C GLY A 31 5.18 20.96 -13.49
N GLN A 32 4.16 21.31 -14.26
CA GLN A 32 3.91 22.69 -14.63
C GLN A 32 3.20 23.45 -13.51
N LEU A 33 3.47 24.74 -13.44
CA LEU A 33 2.82 25.64 -12.52
C LEU A 33 1.41 25.97 -13.04
N LEU A 34 0.37 25.64 -12.27
CA LEU A 34 -1.03 25.92 -12.59
C LEU A 34 -1.47 27.30 -12.11
N ALA A 35 -0.95 27.72 -10.96
CA ALA A 35 -1.15 29.05 -10.39
C ALA A 35 -0.02 29.36 -9.39
N SER A 36 0.27 30.65 -9.20
CA SER A 36 1.26 31.12 -8.22
C SER A 36 0.91 32.50 -7.68
N ARG A 37 1.46 32.80 -6.52
CA ARG A 37 1.44 34.11 -5.86
C ARG A 37 2.87 34.57 -5.60
N ASP A 38 3.02 35.86 -5.41
CA ASP A 38 4.30 36.51 -5.10
C ASP A 38 5.39 36.12 -6.12
N ASP A 39 6.61 35.98 -5.66
CA ASP A 39 7.77 35.62 -6.49
C ASP A 39 7.91 34.11 -6.75
N PHE A 40 6.91 33.31 -6.38
CA PHE A 40 7.02 31.83 -6.46
C PHE A 40 7.25 31.33 -7.89
N GLU A 41 6.67 31.99 -8.89
CA GLU A 41 6.87 31.60 -10.28
C GLU A 41 8.35 31.73 -10.68
N SER A 42 8.99 32.86 -10.35
CA SER A 42 10.41 33.06 -10.63
C SER A 42 11.28 32.04 -9.92
N LEU A 43 11.03 31.78 -8.63
CA LEU A 43 11.73 30.77 -7.86
C LEU A 43 11.57 29.38 -8.48
N TYR A 44 10.36 29.03 -8.91
CA TYR A 44 10.08 27.72 -9.49
C TYR A 44 10.74 27.54 -10.85
N GLN A 45 10.73 28.55 -11.70
CA GLN A 45 11.37 28.51 -13.02
C GLN A 45 12.89 28.40 -12.92
N ASN A 46 13.51 29.08 -11.96
CA ASN A 46 14.96 29.10 -11.76
C ASN A 46 15.47 27.95 -10.90
N ARG A 47 14.62 27.13 -10.28
CA ARG A 47 15.00 26.11 -9.28
C ARG A 47 16.14 25.18 -9.69
N HIS A 48 16.17 24.77 -10.96
CA HIS A 48 17.24 23.87 -11.46
C HIS A 48 18.56 24.61 -11.64
N HIS A 49 18.49 25.87 -12.11
CA HIS A 49 19.68 26.71 -12.25
C HIS A 49 20.28 27.06 -10.88
N ASP A 50 19.43 27.49 -9.95
CA ASP A 50 19.83 27.83 -8.59
C ASP A 50 20.40 26.63 -7.86
N PHE A 51 19.77 25.45 -8.01
CA PHE A 51 20.29 24.21 -7.46
C PHE A 51 21.68 23.87 -8.02
N ALA A 52 21.87 23.97 -9.35
CA ALA A 52 23.15 23.69 -9.98
C ALA A 52 24.25 24.71 -9.58
N GLN A 53 23.89 25.97 -9.31
CA GLN A 53 24.84 26.95 -8.77
C GLN A 53 25.30 26.63 -7.35
N HIS A 54 24.37 26.19 -6.47
CA HIS A 54 24.71 25.84 -5.10
C HIS A 54 25.39 24.47 -4.99
N HIS A 55 25.13 23.58 -5.95
CA HIS A 55 25.67 22.21 -6.00
C HIS A 55 26.33 21.95 -7.37
N PRO A 56 27.50 22.54 -7.64
CA PRO A 56 28.19 22.42 -8.94
C PRO A 56 28.71 21.01 -9.23
N THR A 57 28.81 20.17 -8.19
CA THR A 57 29.14 18.74 -8.28
C THR A 57 27.96 17.90 -7.82
N PRO A 58 27.82 16.65 -8.31
CA PRO A 58 26.79 15.75 -7.79
C PRO A 58 26.89 15.59 -6.28
N LEU A 59 25.75 15.75 -5.58
CA LEU A 59 25.67 15.56 -4.14
C LEU A 59 26.07 14.13 -3.77
N ARG A 60 26.95 13.99 -2.79
CA ARG A 60 27.28 12.71 -2.18
C ARG A 60 26.33 12.44 -1.01
N PRO A 61 26.05 11.17 -0.65
CA PRO A 61 25.14 10.85 0.45
C PRO A 61 25.50 11.55 1.77
N GLU A 62 26.80 11.76 2.03
CA GLU A 62 27.31 12.39 3.26
C GLU A 62 27.02 13.91 3.32
N GLU A 63 26.72 14.52 2.17
CA GLU A 63 26.40 15.96 2.06
C GLU A 63 24.91 16.23 2.26
N ILE A 64 24.10 15.17 2.33
CA ILE A 64 22.66 15.28 2.54
C ILE A 64 22.36 15.31 4.03
N HIS A 65 21.97 16.48 4.52
CA HIS A 65 21.60 16.65 5.91
C HIS A 65 20.09 16.61 6.07
N TYR A 66 19.61 15.54 6.73
CA TYR A 66 18.20 15.42 7.09
C TYR A 66 17.92 16.19 8.37
N THR A 67 16.86 17.01 8.35
CA THR A 67 16.39 17.67 9.56
C THR A 67 15.83 16.65 10.53
N THR A 68 16.39 16.59 11.76
CA THR A 68 15.79 15.83 12.85
C THR A 68 14.43 16.44 13.22
N ARG A 69 13.46 15.59 13.46
CA ARG A 69 12.10 15.97 13.81
C ARG A 69 11.67 15.20 15.04
N GLU A 70 10.83 15.86 15.86
CA GLU A 70 10.24 15.20 17.04
C GLU A 70 9.20 14.16 16.61
N MET A 71 9.13 13.04 17.34
CA MET A 71 8.22 11.93 17.02
C MET A 71 6.76 12.33 17.10
N GLU A 72 6.42 13.29 17.95
CA GLU A 72 5.07 13.84 18.13
C GLU A 72 4.66 14.83 17.05
N GLN A 73 5.60 15.22 16.18
CA GLN A 73 5.30 16.18 15.12
C GLN A 73 4.37 15.57 14.09
N VAL A 74 3.23 16.24 13.84
CA VAL A 74 2.31 15.89 12.76
C VAL A 74 3.01 16.08 11.41
N CYS A 75 3.08 15.01 10.62
CA CYS A 75 3.72 15.02 9.31
C CYS A 75 2.73 14.76 8.16
N VAL A 76 1.58 14.14 8.44
CA VAL A 76 0.54 13.87 7.45
C VAL A 76 -0.84 14.18 8.04
N ILE A 77 -1.70 14.81 7.25
CA ILE A 77 -3.14 14.89 7.51
C ILE A 77 -3.83 14.12 6.39
N ASN A 78 -4.41 12.97 6.73
CA ASN A 78 -5.12 12.12 5.78
C ASN A 78 -6.63 12.24 5.99
N TYR A 79 -7.37 12.54 4.92
CA TYR A 79 -8.81 12.74 5.01
C TYR A 79 -9.58 11.44 4.82
N THR A 80 -10.52 11.18 5.73
CA THR A 80 -11.47 10.07 5.63
C THR A 80 -12.87 10.60 5.35
N SER A 81 -13.71 9.80 4.69
CA SER A 81 -15.07 10.19 4.30
C SER A 81 -16.02 10.47 5.48
N GLY A 82 -15.62 10.10 6.70
CA GLY A 82 -16.39 10.33 7.93
C GLY A 82 -17.78 9.69 7.92
N SER A 83 -18.18 9.02 8.98
CA SER A 83 -19.51 8.42 9.13
C SER A 83 -20.66 9.45 9.15
N THR A 84 -20.35 10.72 9.40
CA THR A 84 -21.28 11.85 9.45
C THR A 84 -21.41 12.62 8.14
N GLY A 85 -20.78 12.15 7.06
CA GLY A 85 -20.80 12.79 5.74
C GLY A 85 -19.77 13.92 5.55
N ASN A 86 -19.21 14.50 6.61
CA ASN A 86 -18.14 15.49 6.49
C ASN A 86 -16.77 14.83 6.54
N PRO A 87 -15.84 15.16 5.62
CA PRO A 87 -14.47 14.64 5.66
C PRO A 87 -13.78 15.02 6.98
N LYS A 88 -13.09 14.06 7.60
CA LYS A 88 -12.29 14.26 8.80
C LYS A 88 -10.82 14.17 8.46
N GLY A 89 -10.04 15.17 8.86
CA GLY A 89 -8.58 15.15 8.71
C GLY A 89 -7.92 14.43 9.88
N VAL A 90 -7.46 13.21 9.65
CA VAL A 90 -6.71 12.43 10.63
C VAL A 90 -5.27 12.92 10.66
N MET A 91 -4.85 13.46 11.80
CA MET A 91 -3.48 13.94 12.00
C MET A 91 -2.57 12.80 12.44
N LEU A 92 -1.55 12.53 11.66
CA LEU A 92 -0.60 11.46 11.92
C LEU A 92 0.79 12.03 12.16
N THR A 93 1.47 11.53 13.18
CA THR A 93 2.80 11.95 13.56
C THR A 93 3.88 11.07 12.95
N ILE A 94 5.12 11.53 13.01
CA ILE A 94 6.28 10.73 12.63
C ILE A 94 6.35 9.44 13.43
N GLY A 95 6.08 9.52 14.74
CA GLY A 95 6.04 8.35 15.62
C GLY A 95 5.00 7.31 15.23
N ASN A 96 3.83 7.74 14.73
CA ASN A 96 2.81 6.78 14.26
C ASN A 96 3.32 5.95 13.06
N PHE A 97 3.98 6.60 12.09
CA PHE A 97 4.56 5.87 10.96
C PHE A 97 5.75 5.01 11.38
N SER A 98 6.66 5.55 12.19
CA SER A 98 7.83 4.81 12.68
C SER A 98 7.42 3.53 13.39
N SER A 99 6.48 3.60 14.33
CA SER A 99 5.96 2.43 15.05
C SER A 99 5.35 1.38 14.11
N ASN A 100 4.64 1.81 13.07
CA ASN A 100 4.08 0.87 12.08
C ASN A 100 5.19 0.22 11.24
N VAL A 101 6.17 0.99 10.77
CA VAL A 101 7.31 0.46 10.01
C VAL A 101 8.09 -0.54 10.86
N ASP A 102 8.41 -0.21 12.11
CA ASP A 102 9.11 -1.08 13.05
C ASP A 102 8.34 -2.39 13.29
N ALA A 103 7.01 -2.30 13.47
CA ALA A 103 6.17 -3.48 13.67
C ALA A 103 6.13 -4.36 12.41
N ILE A 104 5.97 -3.78 11.23
CA ILE A 104 5.95 -4.50 9.95
C ILE A 104 7.30 -5.17 9.70
N THR A 105 8.41 -4.47 9.91
CA THR A 105 9.76 -4.99 9.70
C THR A 105 10.15 -6.06 10.71
N SER A 106 9.60 -6.03 11.92
CA SER A 106 9.78 -7.09 12.90
C SER A 106 9.10 -8.42 12.52
N ILE A 107 8.00 -8.32 11.73
CA ILE A 107 7.25 -9.50 11.26
C ILE A 107 7.82 -10.02 9.93
N PHE A 108 8.14 -9.09 9.03
CA PHE A 108 8.68 -9.39 7.71
C PHE A 108 10.14 -8.91 7.65
N PRO A 109 11.12 -9.77 7.90
CA PRO A 109 12.53 -9.39 7.80
C PRO A 109 12.88 -9.10 6.35
N PHE A 110 12.90 -7.83 5.98
CA PHE A 110 13.23 -7.37 4.64
C PHE A 110 14.74 -7.25 4.47
N GLU A 111 15.19 -7.54 3.26
CA GLU A 111 16.58 -7.34 2.86
C GLU A 111 16.71 -6.07 2.02
N ALA A 112 17.81 -5.36 2.19
CA ALA A 112 18.12 -4.22 1.31
C ALA A 112 18.22 -4.70 -0.15
N GLN A 113 17.72 -3.87 -1.09
CA GLN A 113 17.63 -4.20 -2.53
C GLN A 113 16.62 -5.32 -2.87
N GLU A 114 15.85 -5.82 -1.91
CA GLU A 114 14.74 -6.72 -2.21
C GLU A 114 13.73 -6.03 -3.12
N ARG A 115 13.23 -6.75 -4.14
CA ARG A 115 12.28 -6.19 -5.09
C ARG A 115 10.88 -6.10 -4.51
N TYR A 116 10.29 -4.94 -4.63
CA TYR A 116 8.95 -4.65 -4.14
C TYR A 116 8.08 -4.04 -5.24
N LEU A 117 6.82 -4.48 -5.33
CA LEU A 117 5.83 -3.95 -6.26
C LEU A 117 4.73 -3.21 -5.50
N SER A 118 4.67 -1.89 -5.66
CA SER A 118 3.63 -1.02 -5.12
C SER A 118 2.47 -0.91 -6.11
N ILE A 119 1.26 -1.23 -5.65
CA ILE A 119 0.03 -1.12 -6.43
C ILE A 119 -1.08 -0.35 -5.72
N LEU A 120 -0.91 -0.09 -4.43
CA LEU A 120 -1.92 0.59 -3.62
C LEU A 120 -1.82 2.11 -3.84
N PRO A 121 -2.96 2.83 -3.84
CA PRO A 121 -2.94 4.28 -3.91
C PRO A 121 -2.20 4.88 -2.69
N LEU A 122 -1.12 5.62 -2.93
CA LEU A 122 -0.35 6.30 -1.87
C LEU A 122 -1.14 7.44 -1.18
N ALA A 123 -2.28 7.86 -1.76
CA ALA A 123 -3.19 8.78 -1.11
C ALA A 123 -3.95 8.16 0.08
N HIS A 124 -4.05 6.84 0.13
CA HIS A 124 -4.59 6.11 1.27
C HIS A 124 -3.48 5.70 2.23
N ILE A 125 -3.75 5.81 3.53
CA ILE A 125 -2.76 5.54 4.56
C ILE A 125 -2.18 4.12 4.47
N PHE A 126 -2.97 3.13 4.05
CA PHE A 126 -2.50 1.77 3.85
C PHE A 126 -1.42 1.73 2.75
N GLY A 127 -1.69 2.31 1.59
CA GLY A 127 -0.69 2.40 0.52
C GLY A 127 0.51 3.25 0.93
N LEU A 128 0.29 4.41 1.56
CA LEU A 128 1.37 5.30 1.99
C LEU A 128 2.35 4.57 2.92
N THR A 129 1.85 3.85 3.91
CA THR A 129 2.71 3.17 4.89
C THR A 129 3.35 1.92 4.31
N VAL A 130 2.55 0.97 3.77
CA VAL A 130 3.09 -0.35 3.40
C VAL A 130 3.73 -0.38 2.02
N ASP A 131 3.20 0.40 1.05
CA ASP A 131 3.71 0.43 -0.34
C ASP A 131 4.66 1.61 -0.61
N GLY A 132 4.70 2.61 0.26
CA GLY A 132 5.56 3.79 0.12
C GLY A 132 6.66 3.84 1.17
N ILE A 133 6.31 4.17 2.42
CA ILE A 133 7.28 4.46 3.49
C ILE A 133 8.10 3.23 3.86
N THR A 134 7.45 2.08 4.09
CA THR A 134 8.15 0.85 4.52
C THR A 134 9.24 0.42 3.53
N PRO A 135 8.98 0.27 2.21
CA PRO A 135 10.02 -0.09 1.25
C PRO A 135 11.19 0.91 1.20
N LEU A 136 10.90 2.21 1.33
CA LEU A 136 11.94 3.24 1.33
C LEU A 136 12.81 3.16 2.59
N CYS A 137 12.20 3.00 3.76
CA CYS A 137 12.93 2.88 5.04
C CYS A 137 13.78 1.61 5.13
N THR A 138 13.40 0.55 4.42
CA THR A 138 14.12 -0.73 4.40
C THR A 138 15.12 -0.89 3.26
N GLY A 139 15.26 0.14 2.40
CA GLY A 139 16.19 0.12 1.27
C GLY A 139 15.83 -0.86 0.16
N MET A 140 14.54 -1.16 0.00
CA MET A 140 14.07 -2.03 -1.08
C MET A 140 14.13 -1.37 -2.45
N HIS A 141 14.19 -2.18 -3.49
CA HIS A 141 14.00 -1.74 -4.86
C HIS A 141 12.50 -1.61 -5.16
N LEU A 142 11.97 -0.41 -4.92
CA LEU A 142 10.55 -0.08 -5.09
C LEU A 142 10.20 0.14 -6.56
N THR A 143 9.30 -0.67 -7.10
CA THR A 143 8.66 -0.45 -8.41
C THR A 143 7.20 -0.04 -8.20
N ILE A 144 6.80 1.10 -8.73
CA ILE A 144 5.41 1.59 -8.67
C ILE A 144 4.71 1.22 -9.98
N LEU A 145 3.58 0.53 -9.88
CA LEU A 145 2.75 0.22 -11.04
C LEU A 145 2.01 1.49 -11.49
N ALA A 146 2.49 2.09 -12.58
CA ALA A 146 1.92 3.34 -13.12
C ALA A 146 0.55 3.16 -13.82
N ALA A 147 0.13 1.92 -14.07
CA ALA A 147 -1.14 1.59 -14.72
C ALA A 147 -2.17 1.05 -13.72
N LEU A 148 -3.45 1.11 -14.09
CA LEU A 148 -4.49 0.44 -13.31
C LEU A 148 -4.16 -1.06 -13.16
N PRO A 149 -4.26 -1.64 -11.96
CA PRO A 149 -3.91 -3.03 -11.69
C PRO A 149 -4.98 -3.98 -12.25
N THR A 150 -5.07 -4.08 -13.58
CA THR A 150 -5.87 -5.15 -14.21
C THR A 150 -5.19 -6.51 -13.98
N PRO A 151 -5.90 -7.64 -13.99
CA PRO A 151 -5.29 -8.95 -13.79
C PRO A 151 -4.12 -9.22 -14.75
N THR A 152 -4.22 -8.79 -16.01
CA THR A 152 -3.18 -8.97 -17.02
C THR A 152 -1.94 -8.13 -16.72
N THR A 153 -2.10 -6.82 -16.47
CA THR A 153 -0.99 -5.93 -16.15
C THR A 153 -0.32 -6.30 -14.84
N LEU A 154 -1.14 -6.68 -13.86
CA LEU A 154 -0.64 -7.09 -12.55
C LEU A 154 0.15 -8.40 -12.63
N LYS A 155 -0.36 -9.43 -13.35
CA LYS A 155 0.38 -10.68 -13.56
C LYS A 155 1.73 -10.42 -14.26
N ALA A 156 1.75 -9.58 -15.29
CA ALA A 156 2.99 -9.25 -16.00
C ALA A 156 4.01 -8.61 -15.04
N ALA A 157 3.60 -7.59 -14.26
CA ALA A 157 4.44 -6.93 -13.29
C ALA A 157 4.92 -7.88 -12.17
N LEU A 158 4.03 -8.71 -11.61
CA LEU A 158 4.38 -9.69 -10.58
C LEU A 158 5.39 -10.74 -11.10
N CYS A 159 5.25 -11.20 -12.34
CA CYS A 159 6.18 -12.14 -12.94
C CYS A 159 7.55 -11.51 -13.23
N GLU A 160 7.60 -10.23 -13.56
CA GLU A 160 8.84 -9.48 -13.81
C GLU A 160 9.56 -9.13 -12.50
N ILE A 161 8.85 -8.54 -11.55
CA ILE A 161 9.40 -8.05 -10.28
C ILE A 161 9.66 -9.21 -9.32
N ARG A 162 8.76 -10.21 -9.27
CA ARG A 162 8.84 -11.39 -8.40
C ARG A 162 8.99 -11.01 -6.92
N PRO A 163 8.07 -10.21 -6.38
CA PRO A 163 8.15 -9.76 -4.99
C PRO A 163 7.92 -10.95 -4.04
N ARG A 164 8.56 -10.90 -2.86
CA ARG A 164 8.35 -11.88 -1.80
C ARG A 164 7.08 -11.60 -1.00
N LEU A 165 6.76 -10.33 -0.81
CA LEU A 165 5.56 -9.86 -0.12
C LEU A 165 4.70 -9.05 -1.09
N PHE A 166 3.39 -9.28 -1.06
CA PHE A 166 2.43 -8.59 -1.89
C PHE A 166 1.24 -8.10 -1.07
N PHE A 167 1.10 -6.78 -0.94
CA PHE A 167 -0.08 -6.16 -0.38
C PHE A 167 -1.11 -5.87 -1.47
N ALA A 168 -2.38 -6.09 -1.17
CA ALA A 168 -3.47 -5.84 -2.11
C ALA A 168 -4.75 -5.43 -1.38
N VAL A 169 -5.77 -5.02 -2.13
CA VAL A 169 -7.14 -4.97 -1.63
C VAL A 169 -7.87 -6.25 -2.01
N PRO A 170 -8.90 -6.69 -1.26
CA PRO A 170 -9.63 -7.93 -1.54
C PRO A 170 -10.16 -8.04 -2.97
N LEU A 171 -10.59 -6.93 -3.56
CA LEU A 171 -11.08 -6.89 -4.94
C LEU A 171 -10.02 -7.28 -5.97
N VAL A 172 -8.78 -6.81 -5.78
CA VAL A 172 -7.66 -7.16 -6.67
C VAL A 172 -7.37 -8.66 -6.57
N LEU A 173 -7.35 -9.18 -5.35
CA LEU A 173 -7.12 -10.61 -5.10
C LEU A 173 -8.22 -11.48 -5.71
N SER A 174 -9.51 -11.09 -5.56
CA SER A 174 -10.63 -11.77 -6.20
C SER A 174 -10.46 -11.83 -7.71
N LYS A 175 -10.13 -10.71 -8.35
CA LYS A 175 -9.91 -10.66 -9.80
C LYS A 175 -8.72 -11.52 -10.24
N MET A 176 -7.66 -11.62 -9.43
CA MET A 176 -6.53 -12.50 -9.72
C MET A 176 -6.92 -13.98 -9.63
N ILE A 177 -7.75 -14.37 -8.66
CA ILE A 177 -8.31 -15.72 -8.54
C ILE A 177 -9.13 -16.04 -9.78
N ASP A 178 -10.09 -15.17 -10.14
CA ASP A 178 -10.95 -15.36 -11.30
C ASP A 178 -10.14 -15.50 -12.60
N TYR A 179 -9.12 -14.67 -12.76
CA TYR A 179 -8.26 -14.67 -13.95
C TYR A 179 -7.37 -15.91 -14.05
N THR A 180 -6.90 -16.46 -12.93
CA THR A 180 -5.91 -17.55 -12.94
C THR A 180 -6.52 -18.92 -12.84
N ILE A 181 -7.47 -19.11 -11.93
CA ILE A 181 -8.08 -20.39 -11.59
C ILE A 181 -9.62 -20.37 -11.63
N GLY A 182 -10.23 -19.23 -12.03
CA GLY A 182 -11.69 -19.06 -11.99
C GLY A 182 -12.45 -20.11 -12.78
N GLU A 183 -11.98 -20.49 -13.97
CA GLU A 183 -12.59 -21.52 -14.79
C GLU A 183 -12.68 -22.87 -14.05
N PHE A 184 -11.61 -23.26 -13.35
CA PHE A 184 -11.59 -24.49 -12.56
C PHE A 184 -12.50 -24.39 -11.33
N VAL A 185 -12.40 -23.29 -10.58
CA VAL A 185 -13.17 -23.06 -9.35
C VAL A 185 -14.67 -22.99 -9.62
N GLN A 186 -15.07 -22.42 -10.75
CA GLN A 186 -16.48 -22.22 -11.12
C GLN A 186 -17.09 -23.43 -11.87
N SER A 187 -16.28 -24.37 -12.35
CA SER A 187 -16.78 -25.59 -12.99
C SER A 187 -17.54 -26.48 -12.01
N LYS A 188 -18.47 -27.31 -12.50
CA LYS A 188 -19.21 -28.25 -11.65
C LYS A 188 -18.25 -29.19 -10.91
N SER A 189 -17.34 -29.84 -11.66
CA SER A 189 -16.33 -30.75 -11.08
C SER A 189 -15.40 -30.05 -10.08
N GLY A 190 -15.00 -28.81 -10.38
CA GLY A 190 -14.16 -28.04 -9.48
C GLY A 190 -14.86 -27.68 -8.16
N ARG A 191 -16.12 -27.27 -8.22
CA ARG A 191 -16.92 -27.00 -7.01
C ARG A 191 -17.08 -28.25 -6.14
N GLU A 192 -17.38 -29.42 -6.76
CA GLU A 192 -17.50 -30.69 -6.07
C GLU A 192 -16.19 -31.07 -5.37
N LYS A 193 -15.06 -31.00 -6.07
CA LYS A 193 -13.72 -31.28 -5.51
C LYS A 193 -13.32 -30.28 -4.41
N LEU A 194 -13.62 -29.01 -4.56
CA LEU A 194 -13.34 -28.00 -3.55
C LEU A 194 -14.26 -28.11 -2.32
N ALA A 195 -15.49 -28.63 -2.48
CA ALA A 195 -16.36 -28.93 -1.35
C ALA A 195 -15.80 -30.09 -0.51
N ASP A 196 -15.18 -31.08 -1.16
CA ASP A 196 -14.52 -32.23 -0.55
C ASP A 196 -12.99 -32.16 -0.71
N TYR A 197 -12.41 -30.98 -0.49
CA TYR A 197 -11.00 -30.67 -0.77
C TYR A 197 -10.02 -31.60 -0.05
N ARG A 198 -10.39 -32.13 1.11
CA ARG A 198 -9.54 -33.03 1.88
C ARG A 198 -9.28 -34.37 1.18
N ASN A 199 -10.24 -34.82 0.36
CA ASN A 199 -10.14 -36.01 -0.46
C ASN A 199 -9.60 -35.72 -1.88
N HIS A 200 -9.35 -34.45 -2.20
CA HIS A 200 -8.80 -33.99 -3.48
C HIS A 200 -7.55 -33.11 -3.33
N PRO A 201 -6.51 -33.56 -2.56
CA PRO A 201 -5.33 -32.73 -2.29
C PRO A 201 -4.54 -32.37 -3.55
N ASP A 202 -4.42 -33.30 -4.51
CA ASP A 202 -3.71 -33.06 -5.77
C ASP A 202 -4.36 -31.97 -6.62
N PHE A 203 -5.71 -31.94 -6.65
CA PHE A 203 -6.44 -30.88 -7.33
C PHE A 203 -6.20 -29.52 -6.69
N CYS A 204 -6.23 -29.45 -5.37
CA CYS A 204 -5.93 -28.20 -4.64
C CYS A 204 -4.47 -27.75 -4.84
N ALA A 205 -3.52 -28.68 -4.82
CA ALA A 205 -2.11 -28.40 -5.09
C ALA A 205 -1.88 -27.88 -6.53
N ALA A 206 -2.56 -28.48 -7.52
CA ALA A 206 -2.50 -28.00 -8.90
C ALA A 206 -3.07 -26.57 -9.04
N LEU A 207 -4.21 -26.27 -8.43
CA LEU A 207 -4.78 -24.92 -8.41
C LEU A 207 -3.84 -23.92 -7.70
N ARG A 208 -3.26 -24.32 -6.57
CA ARG A 208 -2.26 -23.49 -5.88
C ARG A 208 -1.08 -23.16 -6.81
N THR A 209 -0.55 -24.14 -7.51
CA THR A 209 0.58 -23.97 -8.43
C THR A 209 0.24 -22.96 -9.53
N ILE A 210 -0.93 -23.10 -10.16
CA ILE A 210 -1.39 -22.17 -11.20
C ILE A 210 -1.56 -20.75 -10.62
N PHE A 211 -2.20 -20.63 -9.47
CA PHE A 211 -2.43 -19.35 -8.81
C PHE A 211 -1.10 -18.68 -8.45
N MET A 212 -0.20 -19.38 -7.77
CA MET A 212 1.08 -18.85 -7.31
C MET A 212 2.06 -18.52 -8.46
N ALA A 213 1.96 -19.21 -9.60
CA ALA A 213 2.73 -18.87 -10.79
C ALA A 213 2.45 -17.43 -11.28
N ALA A 214 1.24 -16.92 -11.08
CA ALA A 214 0.89 -15.55 -11.42
C ALA A 214 1.56 -14.49 -10.53
N PHE A 215 2.11 -14.90 -9.39
CA PHE A 215 2.88 -14.04 -8.47
C PHE A 215 4.40 -14.15 -8.67
N GLY A 216 4.85 -14.71 -9.80
CA GLY A 216 6.28 -14.80 -10.15
C GLY A 216 7.06 -15.87 -9.39
N GLY A 217 6.40 -16.74 -8.61
CA GLY A 217 6.99 -17.93 -7.98
C GLY A 217 7.90 -17.69 -6.78
N ARG A 218 8.02 -16.44 -6.27
CA ARG A 218 8.78 -16.10 -5.05
C ARG A 218 7.92 -15.54 -3.93
N CYS A 219 6.62 -15.34 -4.18
CA CYS A 219 5.73 -14.71 -3.22
C CYS A 219 5.49 -15.64 -2.02
N GLU A 220 5.97 -15.23 -0.85
CA GLU A 220 5.86 -15.93 0.42
C GLU A 220 4.72 -15.37 1.28
N TYR A 221 4.25 -14.16 0.97
CA TYR A 221 3.22 -13.48 1.75
C TYR A 221 2.27 -12.71 0.84
N ILE A 222 0.99 -13.07 0.88
CA ILE A 222 -0.11 -12.33 0.24
C ILE A 222 -1.00 -11.78 1.34
N LEU A 223 -1.03 -10.45 1.49
CA LEU A 223 -1.74 -9.78 2.57
C LEU A 223 -2.75 -8.76 2.02
N PRO A 224 -4.02 -9.14 1.87
CA PRO A 224 -5.08 -8.19 1.57
C PRO A 224 -5.42 -7.35 2.79
N GLY A 225 -5.65 -6.06 2.56
CA GLY A 225 -6.05 -5.10 3.56
C GLY A 225 -6.99 -4.03 3.01
N GLY A 226 -7.38 -3.09 3.85
CA GLY A 226 -8.23 -1.96 3.47
C GLY A 226 -9.74 -2.23 3.39
N ALA A 227 -10.16 -3.49 3.35
CA ALA A 227 -11.55 -3.94 3.41
C ALA A 227 -11.65 -5.38 3.92
N ALA A 228 -12.84 -5.77 4.38
CA ALA A 228 -13.10 -7.16 4.78
C ALA A 228 -12.97 -8.11 3.58
N ILE A 229 -12.25 -9.22 3.78
CA ILE A 229 -12.15 -10.24 2.75
C ILE A 229 -13.40 -11.12 2.74
N PRO A 230 -13.96 -11.46 1.55
CA PRO A 230 -15.05 -12.43 1.46
C PRO A 230 -14.63 -13.80 2.01
N THR A 231 -15.48 -14.39 2.86
CA THR A 231 -15.19 -15.68 3.52
C THR A 231 -14.83 -16.77 2.53
N GLN A 232 -15.48 -16.80 1.36
CA GLN A 232 -15.21 -17.81 0.33
C GLN A 232 -13.78 -17.70 -0.23
N ILE A 233 -13.25 -16.47 -0.38
CA ILE A 233 -11.88 -16.23 -0.84
C ILE A 233 -10.90 -16.64 0.24
N GLU A 234 -11.17 -16.27 1.49
CA GLU A 234 -10.35 -16.65 2.64
C GLU A 234 -10.26 -18.16 2.78
N GLU A 235 -11.40 -18.87 2.75
CA GLU A 235 -11.45 -20.34 2.80
C GLU A 235 -10.72 -20.99 1.62
N LEU A 236 -10.91 -20.45 0.40
CA LEU A 236 -10.23 -20.95 -0.78
C LEU A 236 -8.71 -20.86 -0.61
N LEU A 237 -8.20 -19.69 -0.32
CA LEU A 237 -6.76 -19.46 -0.28
C LEU A 237 -6.09 -20.13 0.92
N HIS A 238 -6.67 -19.99 2.11
CA HIS A 238 -6.06 -20.51 3.33
C HIS A 238 -6.31 -22.01 3.52
N ALA A 239 -7.59 -22.43 3.56
CA ALA A 239 -7.93 -23.80 3.93
C ALA A 239 -7.74 -24.80 2.77
N LYS A 240 -8.13 -24.42 1.54
CA LYS A 240 -8.17 -25.37 0.42
C LYS A 240 -6.87 -25.36 -0.38
N LEU A 241 -6.36 -24.17 -0.76
CA LEU A 241 -5.13 -24.06 -1.54
C LEU A 241 -3.87 -24.00 -0.67
N GLN A 242 -3.98 -23.71 0.62
CA GLN A 242 -2.83 -23.47 1.50
C GLN A 242 -1.84 -22.47 0.89
N ALA A 243 -2.37 -21.43 0.23
CA ALA A 243 -1.56 -20.35 -0.30
C ALA A 243 -0.92 -19.56 0.86
N PRO A 244 0.19 -18.83 0.64
CA PRO A 244 0.86 -18.02 1.66
C PRO A 244 0.03 -16.74 1.94
N PHE A 245 -1.18 -16.94 2.42
CA PHE A 245 -2.20 -15.94 2.63
C PHE A 245 -2.30 -15.56 4.10
N MET A 246 -2.38 -14.27 4.34
CA MET A 246 -2.51 -13.66 5.66
C MET A 246 -3.61 -12.61 5.61
N THR A 247 -4.18 -12.26 6.76
CA THR A 247 -5.09 -11.12 6.88
C THR A 247 -4.47 -10.05 7.74
N GLY A 248 -4.91 -8.80 7.56
CA GLY A 248 -4.55 -7.69 8.42
C GLY A 248 -5.77 -6.83 8.68
N TYR A 249 -5.76 -6.13 9.81
CA TYR A 249 -6.73 -5.13 10.17
C TYR A 249 -6.04 -3.83 10.53
N GLY A 250 -6.64 -2.74 10.10
CA GLY A 250 -6.13 -1.41 10.38
C GLY A 250 -7.16 -0.33 10.07
N MET A 251 -6.82 0.89 10.45
CA MET A 251 -7.63 2.08 10.20
C MET A 251 -6.71 3.30 10.07
N THR A 252 -7.20 4.34 9.43
CA THR A 252 -6.40 5.54 9.16
C THR A 252 -5.80 6.14 10.42
N GLU A 253 -6.56 6.16 11.51
CA GLU A 253 -6.15 6.69 12.81
C GLU A 253 -4.99 5.93 13.47
N CYS A 254 -4.67 4.74 12.96
CA CYS A 254 -3.60 3.87 13.50
C CYS A 254 -2.38 3.74 12.55
N ALA A 255 -2.31 4.48 11.47
CA ALA A 255 -1.19 4.66 10.53
C ALA A 255 -0.65 3.43 9.77
N PRO A 256 -1.39 2.47 9.27
CA PRO A 256 -2.76 2.06 9.57
C PRO A 256 -2.85 0.75 10.34
N VAL A 257 -1.77 -0.10 10.41
CA VAL A 257 -1.84 -1.52 10.76
C VAL A 257 -1.99 -1.70 12.27
N ILE A 258 -3.03 -2.42 12.69
CA ILE A 258 -3.30 -2.74 14.10
C ILE A 258 -2.97 -4.20 14.38
N SER A 259 -3.36 -5.11 13.46
CA SER A 259 -3.15 -6.54 13.65
C SER A 259 -2.85 -7.26 12.34
N ILE A 260 -2.13 -8.38 12.44
CA ILE A 260 -1.77 -9.26 11.32
C ILE A 260 -1.95 -10.70 11.73
N GLY A 261 -2.58 -11.50 10.85
CA GLY A 261 -2.72 -12.95 11.00
C GLY A 261 -1.48 -13.66 10.49
N LEU A 262 -0.61 -14.08 11.41
CA LEU A 262 0.66 -14.71 11.07
C LEU A 262 0.47 -16.14 10.52
N THR A 263 1.30 -16.52 9.55
CA THR A 263 1.38 -17.88 9.03
C THR A 263 1.66 -18.88 10.18
N GLY A 264 0.89 -19.97 10.24
CA GLY A 264 1.01 -20.97 11.30
C GLY A 264 0.14 -20.74 12.54
N ALA A 265 -0.28 -19.49 12.81
CA ALA A 265 -1.23 -19.15 13.87
C ALA A 265 -2.55 -18.56 13.32
N TYR A 266 -2.75 -18.64 12.03
CA TYR A 266 -3.90 -18.07 11.36
C TYR A 266 -5.21 -18.78 11.72
N LYS A 267 -6.24 -18.03 12.03
CA LYS A 267 -7.61 -18.51 12.24
C LYS A 267 -8.54 -17.85 11.22
N LEU A 268 -9.36 -18.63 10.54
CA LEU A 268 -10.40 -18.13 9.66
C LEU A 268 -11.27 -17.08 10.40
N ARG A 269 -11.60 -16.01 9.70
CA ARG A 269 -12.40 -14.89 10.20
C ARG A 269 -11.74 -14.10 11.34
N SER A 270 -10.44 -14.25 11.51
CA SER A 270 -9.66 -13.47 12.46
C SER A 270 -8.81 -12.44 11.72
N CYS A 271 -8.70 -11.25 12.28
CA CYS A 271 -7.78 -10.24 11.81
C CYS A 271 -6.35 -10.42 12.34
N GLY A 272 -6.09 -11.51 13.03
CA GLY A 272 -4.78 -11.86 13.58
C GLY A 272 -4.48 -11.28 14.96
N GLN A 273 -3.19 -11.22 15.28
CA GLN A 273 -2.69 -10.71 16.55
C GLN A 273 -2.43 -9.20 16.45
N ILE A 274 -2.73 -8.50 17.53
CA ILE A 274 -2.43 -7.07 17.67
C ILE A 274 -0.91 -6.88 17.69
N LEU A 275 -0.43 -5.88 16.96
CA LEU A 275 0.99 -5.56 16.88
C LEU A 275 1.56 -5.17 18.26
N PRO A 276 2.84 -5.47 18.55
CA PRO A 276 3.41 -5.35 19.90
C PRO A 276 3.36 -3.94 20.51
N HIS A 277 3.33 -2.91 19.67
CA HIS A 277 3.38 -1.52 20.13
C HIS A 277 2.02 -0.94 20.50
N TYR A 278 0.92 -1.71 20.36
CA TYR A 278 -0.42 -1.25 20.69
C TYR A 278 -0.85 -1.66 22.10
N GLN A 279 -1.47 -0.72 22.80
CA GLN A 279 -2.28 -0.99 23.97
C GLN A 279 -3.75 -1.04 23.54
N TYR A 280 -4.49 -2.02 23.99
CA TYR A 280 -5.89 -2.18 23.65
C TYR A 280 -6.74 -2.56 24.86
N ARG A 281 -8.00 -2.19 24.81
CA ARG A 281 -9.00 -2.58 25.78
C ARG A 281 -10.28 -2.98 25.04
N ILE A 282 -10.89 -4.07 25.47
CA ILE A 282 -12.21 -4.47 25.01
C ILE A 282 -13.21 -4.01 26.06
N ASP A 283 -14.06 -3.08 25.70
CA ASP A 283 -15.19 -2.70 26.53
C ASP A 283 -16.33 -3.66 26.19
N SER A 284 -16.68 -4.52 27.13
CA SER A 284 -17.89 -5.35 27.02
C SER A 284 -19.13 -4.47 27.15
N PRO A 285 -20.16 -4.68 26.30
CA PRO A 285 -21.43 -3.98 26.45
C PRO A 285 -22.14 -4.36 27.77
#